data_70089568f162d1c6d775470a2f98844b
#
_entry.id   70089568f162d1c6d775470a2f98844b
#
_cell.length_a   1.000
_cell.length_b   1.000
_cell.length_c   1.000
_cell.angle_alpha   90.00
_cell.angle_beta   90.00
_cell.angle_gamma   90.00
#
_symmetry.space_group_name_H-M   'P 1'
#
loop_
_entity.id
_entity.type
_entity.pdbx_description
1 polymer ?
#
loop_
_entity_poly.entity_id
_entity_poly.type
_entity_poly.pdbx_seq_one_letter_code
_entity_poly.pdbx_strand_id
1 'polypeptide(L)'
;NRMGEGANRSGLGRRWLMQACDDSLRRLATDYIDIYYLHRDFEDAPLEEMVRTMDDLTRCGKIRYFGLSNFRAWRIAEVVRFCREHNVALPVVCQPYYNAMNRQPEVEILPACRHYGIGVVPYSPLARGVLTAKYQPGVAPPEGTRAGRADKRMMETEFRKESLAIAQKIKAFAEKKGTSAGHFAINWVLNNAIDTSVIGGPRTLDQWQDYLKALEFAFDARGEALVNFLVPAGHPSTPGFNDPQYPFNGRIPRRS
;
A
#
# COMPACT_ATOMS: atom_id res chain seq x y z
N ASN A 1 2.28 -4.71 13.45
CA ASN A 1 2.65 -6.10 13.14
C ASN A 1 3.46 -6.71 14.29
N ARG A 2 3.52 -8.04 14.32
CA ARG A 2 4.42 -8.76 15.23
C ARG A 2 5.86 -8.54 14.75
N MET A 3 6.69 -7.98 15.62
CA MET A 3 8.09 -7.68 15.32
C MET A 3 9.08 -8.46 16.20
N GLY A 4 8.59 -9.43 16.95
CA GLY A 4 9.38 -10.29 17.82
C GLY A 4 8.55 -11.37 18.49
N GLU A 5 9.18 -12.30 19.18
CA GLU A 5 8.54 -13.32 19.99
C GLU A 5 8.27 -12.78 21.40
N GLY A 6 7.15 -13.18 21.97
CA GLY A 6 6.75 -12.83 23.33
C GLY A 6 5.46 -12.03 23.42
N ALA A 7 4.89 -12.02 24.62
CA ALA A 7 3.69 -11.24 24.96
C ALA A 7 3.98 -9.74 24.79
N ASN A 8 3.01 -8.98 24.31
CA ASN A 8 3.07 -7.53 24.14
C ASN A 8 4.12 -7.03 23.09
N ARG A 9 4.52 -7.86 22.12
CA ARG A 9 5.39 -7.46 21.00
C ARG A 9 4.64 -7.38 19.66
N SER A 10 3.37 -6.99 19.72
CA SER A 10 2.50 -6.79 18.54
C SER A 10 1.39 -5.81 18.87
N GLY A 11 0.62 -5.40 17.85
CA GLY A 11 -0.54 -4.51 18.03
C GLY A 11 -0.19 -3.03 18.00
N LEU A 12 -1.11 -2.21 18.54
CA LEU A 12 -1.03 -0.75 18.58
C LEU A 12 -1.09 -0.18 20.02
N GLY A 13 -0.92 -1.04 21.02
CA GLY A 13 -0.86 -0.60 22.42
C GLY A 13 0.37 0.26 22.71
N ARG A 14 0.21 1.22 23.60
CA ARG A 14 1.22 2.23 23.97
C ARG A 14 2.60 1.63 24.26
N ARG A 15 2.64 0.62 25.13
CA ARG A 15 3.91 -0.02 25.53
C ARG A 15 4.69 -0.51 24.31
N TRP A 16 3.99 -1.16 23.39
CA TRP A 16 4.63 -1.72 22.20
C TRP A 16 5.04 -0.64 21.20
N LEU A 17 4.20 0.36 20.96
CA LEU A 17 4.50 1.44 20.04
C LEU A 17 5.75 2.24 20.46
N MET A 18 5.87 2.57 21.76
CA MET A 18 7.06 3.22 22.31
C MET A 18 8.31 2.36 22.12
N GLN A 19 8.24 1.09 22.49
CA GLN A 19 9.38 0.16 22.34
C GLN A 19 9.77 -0.04 20.86
N ALA A 20 8.79 -0.21 19.99
CA ALA A 20 9.02 -0.40 18.54
C ALA A 20 9.66 0.84 17.88
N CYS A 21 9.30 2.03 18.35
CA CYS A 21 9.94 3.27 17.92
C CYS A 21 11.42 3.30 18.34
N ASP A 22 11.73 3.01 19.60
CA ASP A 22 13.09 2.96 20.11
C ASP A 22 13.94 1.90 19.40
N ASP A 23 13.35 0.73 19.13
CA ASP A 23 14.00 -0.33 18.36
C ASP A 23 14.28 0.11 16.92
N SER A 24 13.41 0.91 16.32
CA SER A 24 13.58 1.44 14.97
C SER A 24 14.67 2.51 14.93
N LEU A 25 14.70 3.44 15.88
CA LEU A 25 15.75 4.45 16.01
C LEU A 25 17.13 3.82 16.14
N ARG A 26 17.25 2.78 16.99
CA ARG A 26 18.53 2.05 17.14
C ARG A 26 18.97 1.36 15.85
N ARG A 27 18.04 0.72 15.10
CA ARG A 27 18.38 0.08 13.82
C ARG A 27 18.73 1.07 12.72
N LEU A 28 18.11 2.24 12.72
CA LEU A 28 18.38 3.31 11.77
C LEU A 28 19.62 4.14 12.14
N ALA A 29 20.16 3.95 13.36
CA ALA A 29 21.27 4.74 13.90
C ALA A 29 20.99 6.26 13.84
N THR A 30 19.78 6.67 14.24
CA THR A 30 19.32 8.05 14.28
C THR A 30 18.53 8.31 15.57
N ASP A 31 18.39 9.57 15.94
CA ASP A 31 17.65 10.01 17.11
C ASP A 31 16.20 10.43 16.80
N TYR A 32 15.83 10.56 15.53
CA TYR A 32 14.45 10.83 15.11
C TYR A 32 14.07 10.13 13.81
N ILE A 33 12.77 9.97 13.58
CA ILE A 33 12.16 9.46 12.34
C ILE A 33 11.25 10.55 11.77
N ASP A 34 11.42 10.89 10.50
CA ASP A 34 10.57 11.91 9.86
C ASP A 34 9.11 11.49 9.83
N ILE A 35 8.83 10.29 9.29
CA ILE A 35 7.46 9.75 9.23
C ILE A 35 7.44 8.34 9.83
N TYR A 36 6.74 8.20 10.95
CA TYR A 36 6.55 6.92 11.61
C TYR A 36 5.16 6.35 11.32
N TYR A 37 5.09 5.15 10.72
CA TYR A 37 3.84 4.56 10.30
C TYR A 37 3.23 3.63 11.35
N LEU A 38 1.94 3.79 11.59
CA LEU A 38 1.06 2.74 12.11
C LEU A 38 0.80 1.77 10.96
N HIS A 39 1.56 0.66 10.91
CA HIS A 39 1.70 -0.19 9.72
C HIS A 39 0.42 -0.99 9.38
N ARG A 40 -0.41 -1.27 10.37
CA ARG A 40 -1.66 -2.00 10.23
C ARG A 40 -2.65 -1.58 11.29
N ASP A 41 -3.91 -1.43 10.90
CA ASP A 41 -4.99 -1.30 11.86
C ASP A 41 -5.26 -2.63 12.59
N PHE A 42 -5.65 -2.50 13.85
CA PHE A 42 -6.25 -3.54 14.65
C PHE A 42 -7.54 -2.92 15.19
N GLU A 43 -8.67 -3.29 14.58
CA GLU A 43 -9.97 -2.64 14.80
C GLU A 43 -10.41 -2.65 16.27
N ASP A 44 -9.93 -3.63 17.05
CA ASP A 44 -10.13 -3.78 18.50
C ASP A 44 -9.15 -2.95 19.35
N ALA A 45 -8.12 -2.34 18.75
CA ALA A 45 -7.18 -1.52 19.48
C ALA A 45 -7.82 -0.19 19.91
N PRO A 46 -7.62 0.25 21.18
CA PRO A 46 -8.12 1.53 21.65
C PRO A 46 -7.53 2.70 20.85
N LEU A 47 -8.40 3.42 20.12
CA LEU A 47 -8.00 4.53 19.26
C LEU A 47 -7.27 5.62 20.04
N GLU A 48 -7.82 5.98 21.20
CA GLU A 48 -7.25 7.01 22.07
C GLU A 48 -5.82 6.69 22.49
N GLU A 49 -5.56 5.50 22.98
CA GLU A 49 -4.23 5.08 23.41
C GLU A 49 -3.22 5.16 22.27
N MET A 50 -3.63 4.69 21.09
CA MET A 50 -2.81 4.70 19.88
C MET A 50 -2.45 6.13 19.46
N VAL A 51 -3.44 7.03 19.34
CA VAL A 51 -3.22 8.42 18.88
C VAL A 51 -2.43 9.23 19.89
N ARG A 52 -2.74 9.11 21.19
CA ARG A 52 -1.96 9.77 22.26
C ARG A 52 -0.51 9.30 22.28
N THR A 53 -0.26 8.03 21.96
CA THR A 53 1.11 7.53 21.86
C THR A 53 1.87 8.19 20.72
N MET A 54 1.22 8.41 19.56
CA MET A 54 1.85 9.16 18.45
C MET A 54 2.14 10.62 18.84
N ASP A 55 1.23 11.26 19.56
CA ASP A 55 1.44 12.61 20.10
C ASP A 55 2.65 12.66 21.05
N ASP A 56 2.75 11.73 21.99
CA ASP A 56 3.88 11.65 22.91
C ASP A 56 5.22 11.42 22.18
N LEU A 57 5.25 10.53 21.18
CA LEU A 57 6.44 10.31 20.37
C LEU A 57 6.83 11.55 19.57
N THR A 58 5.86 12.33 19.11
CA THR A 58 6.09 13.62 18.44
C THR A 58 6.61 14.66 19.42
N ARG A 59 5.98 14.83 20.58
CA ARG A 59 6.37 15.81 21.62
C ARG A 59 7.75 15.55 22.19
N CYS A 60 8.15 14.28 22.36
CA CYS A 60 9.50 13.95 22.81
C CYS A 60 10.56 13.98 21.69
N GLY A 61 10.17 14.35 20.45
CA GLY A 61 11.06 14.54 19.32
C GLY A 61 11.56 13.27 18.64
N LYS A 62 11.06 12.09 19.03
CA LYS A 62 11.43 10.80 18.41
C LYS A 62 10.86 10.62 17.00
N ILE A 63 9.73 11.25 16.72
CA ILE A 63 9.16 11.32 15.37
C ILE A 63 8.78 12.75 15.03
N ARG A 64 8.75 13.11 13.73
CA ARG A 64 8.26 14.42 13.28
C ARG A 64 6.80 14.37 12.91
N TYR A 65 6.41 13.33 12.18
CA TYR A 65 5.06 13.10 11.71
C TYR A 65 4.69 11.63 11.86
N PHE A 66 3.40 11.32 11.81
CA PHE A 66 2.97 9.94 11.71
C PHE A 66 2.09 9.70 10.49
N GLY A 67 2.08 8.45 10.03
CA GLY A 67 1.29 8.00 8.91
C GLY A 67 0.48 6.74 9.25
N LEU A 68 -0.48 6.44 8.40
CA LEU A 68 -1.37 5.28 8.50
C LEU A 68 -1.11 4.33 7.34
N SER A 69 -1.16 3.03 7.58
CA SER A 69 -1.06 2.02 6.52
C SER A 69 -2.06 0.90 6.76
N ASN A 70 -2.78 0.50 5.70
CA ASN A 70 -3.80 -0.56 5.78
C ASN A 70 -4.94 -0.26 6.78
N PHE A 71 -5.32 1.01 6.89
CA PHE A 71 -6.48 1.48 7.65
C PHE A 71 -7.69 1.60 6.72
N ARG A 72 -8.87 1.24 7.22
CA ARG A 72 -10.15 1.51 6.55
C ARG A 72 -10.48 3.00 6.59
N ALA A 73 -11.26 3.49 5.63
CA ALA A 73 -11.61 4.91 5.57
C ALA A 73 -12.34 5.41 6.81
N TRP A 74 -13.28 4.62 7.35
CA TRP A 74 -13.98 4.97 8.59
C TRP A 74 -13.02 5.13 9.78
N ARG A 75 -11.97 4.28 9.84
CA ARG A 75 -10.96 4.35 10.89
C ARG A 75 -10.03 5.56 10.72
N ILE A 76 -9.70 5.92 9.48
CA ILE A 76 -8.98 7.18 9.17
C ILE A 76 -9.80 8.37 9.66
N ALA A 77 -11.12 8.39 9.38
CA ALA A 77 -12.02 9.45 9.84
C ALA A 77 -12.06 9.57 11.37
N GLU A 78 -12.12 8.43 12.08
CA GLU A 78 -12.06 8.38 13.55
C GLU A 78 -10.73 8.92 14.10
N VAL A 79 -9.60 8.55 13.49
CA VAL A 79 -8.28 9.10 13.87
C VAL A 79 -8.26 10.61 13.71
N VAL A 80 -8.72 11.12 12.55
CA VAL A 80 -8.76 12.57 12.28
C VAL A 80 -9.69 13.30 13.25
N ARG A 81 -10.88 12.75 13.50
CA ARG A 81 -11.83 13.31 14.48
C ARG A 81 -11.17 13.43 15.85
N PHE A 82 -10.58 12.34 16.35
CA PHE A 82 -9.91 12.32 17.65
C PHE A 82 -8.77 13.34 17.73
N CYS A 83 -7.92 13.40 16.69
CA CYS A 83 -6.82 14.36 16.65
C CYS A 83 -7.32 15.81 16.76
N ARG A 84 -8.38 16.17 16.02
CA ARG A 84 -8.98 17.51 16.07
C ARG A 84 -9.58 17.85 17.42
N GLU A 85 -10.33 16.92 18.02
CA GLU A 85 -10.97 17.12 19.33
C GLU A 85 -9.95 17.29 20.47
N HIS A 86 -8.78 16.67 20.35
CA HIS A 86 -7.77 16.66 21.41
C HIS A 86 -6.51 17.48 21.10
N ASN A 87 -6.56 18.29 20.03
CA ASN A 87 -5.43 19.13 19.60
C ASN A 87 -4.13 18.34 19.40
N VAL A 88 -4.23 17.17 18.80
CA VAL A 88 -3.11 16.34 18.36
C VAL A 88 -2.87 16.56 16.88
N ALA A 89 -1.59 16.50 16.46
CA ALA A 89 -1.24 16.59 15.04
C ALA A 89 -1.94 15.50 14.21
N LEU A 90 -2.43 15.86 13.02
CA LEU A 90 -3.08 14.91 12.10
C LEU A 90 -2.04 13.95 11.49
N PRO A 91 -2.45 12.73 11.09
CA PRO A 91 -1.63 11.91 10.22
C PRO A 91 -1.39 12.64 8.90
N VAL A 92 -0.14 12.66 8.43
CA VAL A 92 0.23 13.40 7.22
C VAL A 92 0.16 12.54 5.96
N VAL A 93 0.17 11.22 6.09
CA VAL A 93 0.25 10.30 4.96
C VAL A 93 -0.47 8.99 5.23
N CYS A 94 -1.07 8.44 4.17
CA CYS A 94 -1.65 7.09 4.12
C CYS A 94 -0.87 6.23 3.11
N GLN A 95 -0.58 4.99 3.48
CA GLN A 95 0.13 4.03 2.65
C GLN A 95 -0.78 2.83 2.33
N PRO A 96 -1.61 2.89 1.28
CA PRO A 96 -2.51 1.81 0.90
C PRO A 96 -1.86 0.81 -0.06
N TYR A 97 -2.43 -0.41 -0.12
CA TYR A 97 -2.19 -1.35 -1.21
C TYR A 97 -2.97 -0.91 -2.44
N TYR A 98 -2.30 -0.25 -3.40
CA TYR A 98 -2.96 0.30 -4.58
C TYR A 98 -2.07 0.16 -5.82
N ASN A 99 -2.64 -0.38 -6.89
CA ASN A 99 -2.04 -0.52 -8.22
C ASN A 99 -3.14 -0.87 -9.25
N ALA A 100 -2.79 -0.94 -10.52
CA ALA A 100 -3.74 -1.22 -11.60
C ALA A 100 -4.47 -2.58 -11.49
N MET A 101 -4.01 -3.51 -10.63
CA MET A 101 -4.69 -4.79 -10.34
C MET A 101 -5.53 -4.77 -9.07
N ASN A 102 -5.40 -3.73 -8.25
CA ASN A 102 -6.17 -3.54 -7.01
C ASN A 102 -6.57 -2.08 -6.85
N ARG A 103 -7.79 -1.78 -7.28
CA ARG A 103 -8.37 -0.44 -7.28
C ARG A 103 -9.35 -0.20 -6.12
N GLN A 104 -9.48 -1.16 -5.20
CA GLN A 104 -10.38 -1.07 -4.04
C GLN A 104 -10.19 0.20 -3.20
N PRO A 105 -8.97 0.77 -3.00
CA PRO A 105 -8.80 2.03 -2.29
C PRO A 105 -9.53 3.23 -2.91
N GLU A 106 -9.87 3.20 -4.20
CA GLU A 106 -10.61 4.27 -4.88
C GLU A 106 -12.05 4.44 -4.34
N VAL A 107 -12.62 3.40 -3.70
CA VAL A 107 -14.00 3.45 -3.17
C VAL A 107 -14.10 4.42 -2.00
N GLU A 108 -13.19 4.33 -1.02
CA GLU A 108 -13.29 5.07 0.24
C GLU A 108 -11.95 5.64 0.73
N ILE A 109 -10.84 4.90 0.62
CA ILE A 109 -9.56 5.29 1.25
C ILE A 109 -9.00 6.55 0.57
N LEU A 110 -8.90 6.55 -0.77
CA LEU A 110 -8.39 7.70 -1.51
C LEU A 110 -9.31 8.93 -1.38
N PRO A 111 -10.65 8.81 -1.50
CA PRO A 111 -11.57 9.91 -1.20
C PRO A 111 -11.41 10.47 0.21
N ALA A 112 -11.27 9.62 1.24
CA ALA A 112 -11.07 10.06 2.61
C ALA A 112 -9.74 10.81 2.76
N CYS A 113 -8.64 10.30 2.21
CA CYS A 113 -7.34 10.97 2.24
C CYS A 113 -7.42 12.36 1.59
N ARG A 114 -8.04 12.46 0.42
CA ARG A 114 -8.28 13.75 -0.27
C ARG A 114 -9.10 14.69 0.58
N HIS A 115 -10.19 14.21 1.20
CA HIS A 115 -11.08 15.03 2.03
C HIS A 115 -10.36 15.62 3.25
N TYR A 116 -9.49 14.84 3.87
CA TYR A 116 -8.77 15.23 5.09
C TYR A 116 -7.42 15.91 4.83
N GLY A 117 -6.96 16.00 3.58
CA GLY A 117 -5.66 16.57 3.23
C GLY A 117 -4.49 15.67 3.63
N ILE A 118 -4.69 14.34 3.63
CA ILE A 118 -3.68 13.32 3.92
C ILE A 118 -3.02 12.91 2.61
N GLY A 119 -1.69 13.01 2.50
CA GLY A 119 -0.94 12.53 1.35
C GLY A 119 -1.09 11.01 1.17
N VAL A 120 -0.98 10.52 -0.06
CA VAL A 120 -1.10 9.09 -0.36
C VAL A 120 0.19 8.58 -0.99
N VAL A 121 0.73 7.48 -0.45
CA VAL A 121 1.97 6.85 -0.93
C VAL A 121 1.75 5.34 -1.06
N PRO A 122 1.17 4.88 -2.18
CA PRO A 122 0.85 3.46 -2.37
C PRO A 122 2.06 2.55 -2.37
N TYR A 123 1.87 1.32 -1.88
CA TYR A 123 2.85 0.26 -2.02
C TYR A 123 2.45 -0.78 -3.09
N SER A 124 3.43 -1.51 -3.59
CA SER A 124 3.30 -2.55 -4.63
C SER A 124 2.77 -2.03 -5.98
N PRO A 125 3.28 -0.92 -6.54
CA PRO A 125 2.82 -0.39 -7.83
C PRO A 125 2.95 -1.39 -8.97
N LEU A 126 3.91 -2.30 -8.89
CA LEU A 126 4.14 -3.37 -9.87
C LEU A 126 3.42 -4.69 -9.52
N ALA A 127 2.47 -4.68 -8.58
CA ALA A 127 1.77 -5.90 -8.15
C ALA A 127 2.76 -7.05 -7.89
N ARG A 128 3.78 -6.80 -7.04
CA ARG A 128 4.89 -7.74 -6.73
C ARG A 128 5.63 -8.26 -7.96
N GLY A 129 5.55 -7.56 -9.08
CA GLY A 129 6.18 -7.92 -10.35
C GLY A 129 5.25 -8.57 -11.36
N VAL A 130 3.96 -8.74 -11.08
CA VAL A 130 2.97 -9.20 -12.06
C VAL A 130 2.82 -8.17 -13.18
N LEU A 131 2.76 -6.89 -12.83
CA LEU A 131 2.62 -5.79 -13.81
C LEU A 131 3.85 -5.54 -14.67
N THR A 132 4.98 -6.22 -14.43
CA THR A 132 6.08 -6.23 -15.42
C THR A 132 5.82 -7.19 -16.57
N ALA A 133 4.73 -7.96 -16.50
CA ALA A 133 4.28 -8.95 -17.48
C ALA A 133 5.31 -10.07 -17.79
N LYS A 134 6.27 -10.30 -16.89
CA LYS A 134 7.25 -11.40 -17.01
C LYS A 134 6.66 -12.79 -16.74
N TYR A 135 5.47 -12.85 -16.16
CA TYR A 135 4.74 -14.10 -15.93
C TYR A 135 3.66 -14.27 -16.97
N GLN A 136 3.53 -15.48 -17.51
CA GLN A 136 2.51 -15.81 -18.49
C GLN A 136 1.47 -16.77 -17.91
N PRO A 137 0.18 -16.63 -18.27
CA PRO A 137 -0.85 -17.59 -17.86
C PRO A 137 -0.51 -19.01 -18.33
N GLY A 138 -0.61 -19.99 -17.43
CA GLY A 138 -0.37 -21.40 -17.77
C GLY A 138 1.10 -21.81 -17.94
N VAL A 139 2.04 -20.89 -17.77
CA VAL A 139 3.48 -21.17 -17.88
C VAL A 139 4.11 -21.15 -16.48
N ALA A 140 5.01 -22.10 -16.22
CA ALA A 140 5.76 -22.14 -14.96
C ALA A 140 6.54 -20.82 -14.78
N PRO A 141 6.51 -20.22 -13.58
CA PRO A 141 7.24 -18.98 -13.32
C PRO A 141 8.74 -19.16 -13.48
N PRO A 142 9.46 -18.19 -14.04
CA PRO A 142 10.91 -18.28 -14.17
C PRO A 142 11.60 -18.45 -12.82
N GLU A 143 12.64 -19.30 -12.80
CA GLU A 143 13.47 -19.54 -11.62
C GLU A 143 14.06 -18.22 -11.08
N GLY A 144 14.30 -18.13 -9.78
CA GLY A 144 14.85 -16.94 -9.12
C GLY A 144 13.87 -15.77 -8.97
N THR A 145 12.68 -15.81 -9.62
CA THR A 145 11.62 -14.80 -9.42
C THR A 145 10.84 -15.04 -8.12
N ARG A 146 10.02 -14.06 -7.70
CA ARG A 146 9.14 -14.24 -6.53
C ARG A 146 8.18 -15.43 -6.70
N ALA A 147 7.53 -15.52 -7.88
CA ALA A 147 6.61 -16.62 -8.17
C ALA A 147 7.36 -17.96 -8.27
N GLY A 148 8.57 -17.99 -8.90
CA GLY A 148 9.38 -19.20 -8.98
C GLY A 148 9.82 -19.74 -7.61
N ARG A 149 9.91 -18.86 -6.59
CA ARG A 149 10.17 -19.25 -5.19
C ARG A 149 8.91 -19.48 -4.36
N ALA A 150 7.74 -19.47 -5.01
CA ALA A 150 6.44 -19.59 -4.34
C ALA A 150 6.27 -18.63 -3.15
N ASP A 151 6.67 -17.34 -3.34
CA ASP A 151 6.51 -16.30 -2.32
C ASP A 151 5.05 -16.29 -1.84
N LYS A 152 4.85 -16.67 -0.57
CA LYS A 152 3.51 -16.89 0.00
C LYS A 152 2.60 -15.68 -0.23
N ARG A 153 3.11 -14.48 0.05
CA ARG A 153 2.29 -13.28 -0.05
C ARG A 153 1.91 -12.95 -1.50
N MET A 154 2.80 -13.19 -2.44
CA MET A 154 2.51 -13.04 -3.86
C MET A 154 1.43 -14.01 -4.33
N MET A 155 1.53 -15.29 -3.92
CA MET A 155 0.53 -16.30 -4.28
C MET A 155 -0.85 -16.01 -3.69
N GLU A 156 -0.91 -15.46 -2.47
CA GLU A 156 -2.16 -15.07 -1.82
C GLU A 156 -2.81 -13.84 -2.48
N THR A 157 -2.05 -12.94 -3.11
CA THR A 157 -2.55 -11.63 -3.54
C THR A 157 -2.51 -11.41 -5.05
N GLU A 158 -1.35 -11.57 -5.68
CA GLU A 158 -1.12 -11.01 -7.01
C GLU A 158 -1.09 -12.07 -8.12
N PHE A 159 -0.63 -13.29 -7.81
CA PHE A 159 -0.39 -14.33 -8.80
C PHE A 159 -1.68 -15.09 -9.14
N ARG A 160 -2.61 -14.39 -9.82
CA ARG A 160 -3.90 -14.93 -10.25
C ARG A 160 -4.00 -14.94 -11.76
N LYS A 161 -4.71 -15.91 -12.31
CA LYS A 161 -4.86 -16.11 -13.78
C LYS A 161 -5.34 -14.84 -14.50
N GLU A 162 -6.32 -14.16 -13.93
CA GLU A 162 -6.89 -12.92 -14.46
C GLU A 162 -5.85 -11.81 -14.46
N SER A 163 -5.12 -11.65 -13.33
CA SER A 163 -4.06 -10.64 -13.19
C SER A 163 -2.96 -10.86 -14.23
N LEU A 164 -2.52 -12.11 -14.45
CA LEU A 164 -1.51 -12.43 -15.44
C LEU A 164 -1.99 -12.11 -16.87
N ALA A 165 -3.24 -12.45 -17.20
CA ALA A 165 -3.82 -12.14 -18.51
C ALA A 165 -3.94 -10.63 -18.76
N ILE A 166 -4.35 -9.87 -17.74
CA ILE A 166 -4.42 -8.40 -17.81
C ILE A 166 -3.03 -7.80 -17.97
N ALA A 167 -2.02 -8.28 -17.26
CA ALA A 167 -0.63 -7.81 -17.40
C ALA A 167 -0.11 -7.96 -18.83
N GLN A 168 -0.45 -9.06 -19.54
CA GLN A 168 -0.06 -9.23 -20.95
C GLN A 168 -0.75 -8.21 -21.88
N LYS A 169 -2.01 -7.84 -21.60
CA LYS A 169 -2.73 -6.81 -22.36
C LYS A 169 -2.10 -5.42 -22.13
N ILE A 170 -1.73 -5.10 -20.89
CA ILE A 170 -1.01 -3.88 -20.55
C ILE A 170 0.35 -3.85 -21.26
N LYS A 171 1.09 -4.97 -21.27
CA LYS A 171 2.37 -5.08 -21.99
C LYS A 171 2.21 -4.75 -23.47
N ALA A 172 1.28 -5.40 -24.15
CA ALA A 172 1.04 -5.17 -25.59
C ALA A 172 0.68 -3.72 -25.90
N PHE A 173 0.00 -3.02 -25.00
CA PHE A 173 -0.31 -1.60 -25.15
C PHE A 173 0.92 -0.72 -24.88
N ALA A 174 1.66 -0.98 -23.80
CA ALA A 174 2.86 -0.21 -23.42
C ALA A 174 3.94 -0.29 -24.51
N GLU A 175 4.20 -1.48 -25.05
CA GLU A 175 5.16 -1.68 -26.14
C GLU A 175 4.81 -0.86 -27.38
N LYS A 176 3.53 -0.75 -27.76
CA LYS A 176 3.07 0.13 -28.87
C LYS A 176 3.30 1.61 -28.58
N LYS A 177 3.45 1.99 -27.32
CA LYS A 177 3.78 3.34 -26.86
C LYS A 177 5.27 3.57 -26.65
N GLY A 178 6.12 2.58 -26.95
CA GLY A 178 7.57 2.65 -26.77
C GLY A 178 8.03 2.57 -25.33
N THR A 179 7.22 1.98 -24.43
CA THR A 179 7.56 1.83 -23.01
C THR A 179 7.34 0.41 -22.52
N SER A 180 7.79 0.09 -21.29
CA SER A 180 7.56 -1.21 -20.66
C SER A 180 6.24 -1.24 -19.88
N ALA A 181 5.71 -2.45 -19.66
CA ALA A 181 4.55 -2.65 -18.80
C ALA A 181 4.80 -2.14 -17.36
N GLY A 182 6.02 -2.30 -16.86
CA GLY A 182 6.42 -1.82 -15.53
C GLY A 182 6.38 -0.29 -15.44
N HIS A 183 6.97 0.41 -16.41
CA HIS A 183 6.94 1.88 -16.47
C HIS A 183 5.50 2.40 -16.60
N PHE A 184 4.70 1.77 -17.46
CA PHE A 184 3.28 2.08 -17.58
C PHE A 184 2.55 1.96 -16.24
N ALA A 185 2.77 0.86 -15.52
CA ALA A 185 2.10 0.60 -14.24
C ALA A 185 2.51 1.58 -13.13
N ILE A 186 3.80 1.96 -13.06
CA ILE A 186 4.28 2.98 -12.13
C ILE A 186 3.63 4.32 -12.45
N ASN A 187 3.64 4.73 -13.73
CA ASN A 187 3.05 5.99 -14.14
C ASN A 187 1.54 6.05 -13.96
N TRP A 188 0.83 4.93 -14.13
CA TRP A 188 -0.60 4.91 -13.85
C TRP A 188 -0.90 5.30 -12.38
N VAL A 189 -0.11 4.81 -11.42
CA VAL A 189 -0.25 5.20 -10.02
C VAL A 189 0.10 6.67 -9.84
N LEU A 190 1.23 7.14 -10.38
CA LEU A 190 1.69 8.53 -10.25
C LEU A 190 0.79 9.54 -10.96
N ASN A 191 0.03 9.11 -11.97
CA ASN A 191 -0.94 9.97 -12.68
C ASN A 191 -2.22 10.23 -11.89
N ASN A 192 -2.43 9.56 -10.76
CA ASN A 192 -3.55 9.85 -9.88
C ASN A 192 -3.24 11.11 -9.05
N ALA A 193 -4.00 12.17 -9.23
CA ALA A 193 -3.80 13.46 -8.54
C ALA A 193 -3.95 13.40 -7.01
N ILE A 194 -4.48 12.30 -6.45
CA ILE A 194 -4.57 12.06 -5.00
C ILE A 194 -3.23 11.48 -4.48
N ASP A 195 -2.50 10.74 -5.32
CA ASP A 195 -1.25 10.11 -4.92
C ASP A 195 -0.11 11.15 -4.88
N THR A 196 0.62 11.17 -3.78
CA THR A 196 1.75 12.11 -3.58
C THR A 196 3.05 11.52 -4.11
N SER A 197 3.21 10.21 -3.98
CA SER A 197 4.40 9.46 -4.35
C SER A 197 4.06 7.97 -4.44
N VAL A 198 5.05 7.12 -4.77
CA VAL A 198 4.86 5.65 -4.83
C VAL A 198 6.06 4.94 -4.23
N ILE A 199 5.83 3.81 -3.56
CA ILE A 199 6.91 3.00 -3.00
C ILE A 199 7.37 1.96 -4.02
N GLY A 200 8.56 2.18 -4.58
CA GLY A 200 9.29 1.19 -5.37
C GLY A 200 10.09 0.25 -4.47
N GLY A 201 10.07 -1.06 -4.78
CA GLY A 201 10.82 -2.08 -4.04
C GLY A 201 11.79 -2.86 -4.94
N PRO A 202 12.82 -2.21 -5.54
CA PRO A 202 13.82 -2.89 -6.35
C PRO A 202 14.71 -3.77 -5.46
N ARG A 203 15.28 -4.82 -6.06
CA ARG A 203 16.25 -5.71 -5.41
C ARG A 203 17.68 -5.45 -5.86
N THR A 204 17.84 -4.80 -7.03
CA THR A 204 19.15 -4.50 -7.61
C THR A 204 19.16 -3.03 -8.04
N LEU A 205 20.37 -2.50 -8.23
CA LEU A 205 20.57 -1.15 -8.74
C LEU A 205 19.97 -0.98 -10.15
N ASP A 206 20.11 -1.98 -11.01
CA ASP A 206 19.55 -1.96 -12.36
C ASP A 206 18.02 -1.83 -12.32
N GLN A 207 17.34 -2.55 -11.42
CA GLN A 207 15.90 -2.40 -11.23
C GLN A 207 15.51 -1.02 -10.73
N TRP A 208 16.32 -0.42 -9.86
CA TRP A 208 16.09 0.94 -9.40
C TRP A 208 16.21 1.94 -10.54
N GLN A 209 17.31 1.86 -11.30
CA GLN A 209 17.54 2.71 -12.47
C GLN A 209 16.43 2.52 -13.52
N ASP A 210 15.97 1.28 -13.73
CA ASP A 210 14.84 1.00 -14.62
C ASP A 210 13.55 1.64 -14.13
N TYR A 211 13.26 1.60 -12.83
CA TYR A 211 12.06 2.26 -12.28
C TYR A 211 12.06 3.76 -12.47
N LEU A 212 13.22 4.42 -12.37
CA LEU A 212 13.34 5.86 -12.62
C LEU A 212 13.01 6.25 -14.06
N LYS A 213 13.28 5.39 -15.03
CA LYS A 213 12.89 5.61 -16.44
C LYS A 213 11.38 5.68 -16.64
N ALA A 214 10.60 5.18 -15.69
CA ALA A 214 9.14 5.36 -15.72
C ALA A 214 8.76 6.85 -15.78
N LEU A 215 9.53 7.74 -15.14
CA LEU A 215 9.27 9.17 -15.09
C LEU A 215 9.47 9.87 -16.45
N GLU A 216 10.16 9.23 -17.39
CA GLU A 216 10.38 9.75 -18.75
C GLU A 216 9.19 9.47 -19.68
N PHE A 217 8.28 8.60 -19.28
CA PHE A 217 7.11 8.22 -20.07
C PHE A 217 5.90 9.11 -19.73
N ALA A 218 5.37 9.81 -20.74
CA ALA A 218 4.13 10.57 -20.57
C ALA A 218 2.91 9.65 -20.59
N PHE A 219 2.21 9.55 -19.47
CA PHE A 219 0.95 8.82 -19.36
C PHE A 219 -0.19 9.62 -20.01
N ASP A 220 -1.08 8.95 -20.76
CA ASP A 220 -2.16 9.60 -21.49
C ASP A 220 -3.56 9.01 -21.18
N ALA A 221 -4.59 9.70 -21.65
CA ALA A 221 -5.99 9.28 -21.47
C ALA A 221 -6.30 7.90 -22.10
N ARG A 222 -5.55 7.44 -23.10
CA ARG A 222 -5.72 6.11 -23.70
C ARG A 222 -5.22 5.02 -22.75
N GLY A 223 -4.13 5.31 -22.03
CA GLY A 223 -3.63 4.44 -20.97
C GLY A 223 -4.64 4.30 -19.83
N GLU A 224 -5.22 5.42 -19.40
CA GLU A 224 -6.28 5.43 -18.39
C GLU A 224 -7.52 4.65 -18.84
N ALA A 225 -8.00 4.88 -20.05
CA ALA A 225 -9.13 4.16 -20.63
C ALA A 225 -8.88 2.64 -20.71
N LEU A 226 -7.65 2.22 -21.05
CA LEU A 226 -7.29 0.81 -21.06
C LEU A 226 -7.41 0.20 -19.67
N VAL A 227 -6.83 0.81 -18.64
CA VAL A 227 -6.90 0.28 -17.28
C VAL A 227 -8.34 0.24 -16.79
N ASN A 228 -9.15 1.28 -17.05
CA ASN A 228 -10.58 1.32 -16.70
C ASN A 228 -11.39 0.21 -17.37
N PHE A 229 -11.06 -0.16 -18.61
CA PHE A 229 -11.68 -1.28 -19.31
C PHE A 229 -11.26 -2.64 -18.74
N LEU A 230 -9.99 -2.80 -18.34
CA LEU A 230 -9.45 -4.08 -17.86
C LEU A 230 -9.79 -4.35 -16.39
N VAL A 231 -9.78 -3.30 -15.57
CA VAL A 231 -10.07 -3.36 -14.13
C VAL A 231 -10.97 -2.18 -13.78
N PRO A 232 -12.28 -2.39 -13.60
CA PRO A 232 -13.19 -1.30 -13.24
C PRO A 232 -12.77 -0.58 -11.96
N ALA A 233 -13.04 0.72 -11.89
CA ALA A 233 -12.77 1.54 -10.71
C ALA A 233 -13.36 0.92 -9.44
N GLY A 234 -12.62 0.92 -8.35
CA GLY A 234 -13.04 0.35 -7.07
C GLY A 234 -12.97 -1.18 -6.97
N HIS A 235 -12.53 -1.88 -8.01
CA HIS A 235 -12.49 -3.35 -8.04
C HIS A 235 -11.06 -3.91 -8.10
N PRO A 236 -10.85 -5.17 -7.67
CA PRO A 236 -9.63 -5.91 -7.98
C PRO A 236 -9.70 -6.50 -9.39
N SER A 237 -8.57 -6.90 -9.95
CA SER A 237 -8.46 -7.56 -11.26
C SER A 237 -9.16 -8.92 -11.36
N THR A 238 -9.36 -9.58 -10.22
CA THR A 238 -10.12 -10.82 -10.11
C THR A 238 -11.43 -10.53 -9.40
N PRO A 239 -12.61 -10.71 -10.03
CA PRO A 239 -13.89 -10.46 -9.39
C PRO A 239 -14.05 -11.22 -8.06
N GLY A 240 -14.52 -10.52 -7.02
CA GLY A 240 -14.71 -11.07 -5.68
C GLY A 240 -13.45 -11.29 -4.86
N PHE A 241 -12.28 -10.95 -5.39
CA PHE A 241 -11.03 -11.08 -4.61
C PHE A 241 -11.00 -10.12 -3.43
N ASN A 242 -10.62 -10.68 -2.28
CA ASN A 242 -10.25 -9.96 -1.07
C ASN A 242 -8.89 -10.40 -0.58
N ASP A 243 -8.10 -9.46 -0.09
CA ASP A 243 -6.83 -9.78 0.56
C ASP A 243 -7.09 -10.54 1.86
N PRO A 244 -6.61 -11.80 2.01
CA PRO A 244 -6.87 -12.61 3.21
C PRO A 244 -6.26 -12.02 4.50
N GLN A 245 -5.28 -11.11 4.40
CA GLN A 245 -4.75 -10.41 5.56
C GLN A 245 -5.59 -9.19 5.97
N TYR A 246 -6.47 -8.70 5.10
CA TYR A 246 -7.33 -7.53 5.30
C TYR A 246 -8.77 -7.82 4.83
N PRO A 247 -9.44 -8.85 5.39
CA PRO A 247 -10.75 -9.28 4.93
C PRO A 247 -11.81 -8.20 5.15
N PHE A 248 -12.90 -8.28 4.34
CA PHE A 248 -14.11 -7.50 4.59
C PHE A 248 -15.02 -8.25 5.57
N ASN A 249 -15.29 -7.63 6.71
CA ASN A 249 -16.10 -8.20 7.79
C ASN A 249 -17.44 -7.45 7.95
N GLY A 250 -18.01 -6.95 6.85
CA GLY A 250 -19.21 -6.10 6.89
C GLY A 250 -20.53 -6.82 7.21
N ARG A 251 -20.53 -8.17 7.25
CA ARG A 251 -21.73 -8.95 7.57
C ARG A 251 -21.49 -9.87 8.75
N ILE A 252 -22.25 -9.65 9.82
CA ILE A 252 -22.26 -10.52 11.03
C ILE A 252 -23.61 -11.23 11.05
N PRO A 253 -23.69 -12.55 10.78
CA PRO A 253 -24.95 -13.30 10.89
C PRO A 253 -25.46 -13.31 12.32
N ARG A 254 -26.78 -13.14 12.53
CA ARG A 254 -27.38 -13.21 13.86
C ARG A 254 -27.45 -14.63 14.43
N ARG A 255 -27.38 -15.63 13.55
CA ARG A 255 -27.32 -17.06 13.91
C ARG A 255 -26.28 -17.71 13.00
N SER A 256 -25.33 -18.42 13.56
CA SER A 256 -24.41 -19.33 12.91
C SER A 256 -24.91 -20.74 13.06
#